data_fae470aabbc746761735910fb3172b41
#
_entry.id   fae470aabbc746761735910fb3172b41
#
_cell.length_a   1.000
_cell.length_b   1.000
_cell.length_c   1.000
_cell.angle_alpha   90.00
_cell.angle_beta   90.00
_cell.angle_gamma   90.00
#
_symmetry.space_group_name_H-M   'P 1'
#
loop_
_entity.id
_entity.type
_entity.pdbx_description
1 polymer ?
#
loop_
_entity_poly.entity_id
_entity_poly.type
_entity_poly.pdbx_seq_one_letter_code
_entity_poly.pdbx_strand_id
1 'polypeptide(L)'
;MQTVILQDLSKTYSGGKEAVKEISLSLEQGEVFGFLGPNGAGKTTTVKLLNGMLAPTSGKCSVMGSDPAREPEKVHAVSGVLTEHARMYDDMTGLQNLVFYAAIFGIPEQEGKKRALSFLEKLELKDAAHQRLAAYSTGMRQRLSLARALIHHPGVLFLDEPTSGLDPESAQNVNRLIQKLAEEEKTTVFLCTHQLRYAQEICTRYGLIDEGRLLAAGTLGELREKAGPGAELRIRAGNIPEGMKLPGAAAGRIRQKERKYGKETGTGASELEYPGNILRIKIRSEEEIPGIVKSIVGAGGDIYEVEVRRPSLEDIYFTLTGKEKEGGL
;
A
#
# COMPACT_ATOMS: atom_id res chain seq x y z
N MET A 1 -21.78 1.03 -4.63
CA MET A 1 -21.81 1.65 -6.00
C MET A 1 -20.39 1.62 -6.54
N GLN A 2 -20.19 1.08 -7.77
CA GLN A 2 -18.87 1.06 -8.38
C GLN A 2 -18.49 2.47 -8.87
N THR A 3 -17.34 2.94 -8.41
CA THR A 3 -16.86 4.31 -8.71
C THR A 3 -15.75 4.32 -9.76
N VAL A 4 -14.93 3.27 -9.83
CA VAL A 4 -13.89 3.08 -10.84
C VAL A 4 -14.06 1.69 -11.44
N ILE A 5 -14.08 1.60 -12.77
CA ILE A 5 -14.22 0.34 -13.49
C ILE A 5 -13.18 0.31 -14.62
N LEU A 6 -12.44 -0.79 -14.72
CA LEU A 6 -11.55 -1.10 -15.83
C LEU A 6 -12.04 -2.42 -16.47
N GLN A 7 -12.11 -2.46 -17.80
CA GLN A 7 -12.52 -3.65 -18.56
C GLN A 7 -11.53 -3.86 -19.71
N ASP A 8 -10.71 -4.91 -19.57
CA ASP A 8 -9.65 -5.32 -20.51
C ASP A 8 -8.77 -4.16 -20.96
N LEU A 9 -8.53 -3.24 -20.00
CA LEU A 9 -7.82 -2.00 -20.25
C LEU A 9 -6.38 -2.27 -20.65
N SER A 10 -5.96 -1.74 -21.81
CA SER A 10 -4.61 -1.92 -22.32
C SER A 10 -4.02 -0.60 -22.82
N LYS A 11 -2.69 -0.46 -22.68
CA LYS A 11 -1.94 0.67 -23.19
C LYS A 11 -0.60 0.24 -23.75
N THR A 12 -0.43 0.45 -25.04
CA THR A 12 0.85 0.34 -25.74
C THR A 12 1.31 1.73 -26.18
N TYR A 13 2.53 2.11 -25.87
CA TYR A 13 3.14 3.35 -26.33
C TYR A 13 3.68 3.23 -27.76
N SER A 14 3.90 4.37 -28.43
CA SER A 14 4.38 4.45 -29.81
C SER A 14 5.68 3.67 -30.08
N GLY A 15 6.48 3.39 -29.06
CA GLY A 15 7.69 2.54 -29.12
C GLY A 15 7.44 1.04 -28.97
N GLY A 16 6.18 0.56 -29.02
CA GLY A 16 5.83 -0.86 -28.86
C GLY A 16 5.83 -1.35 -27.40
N LYS A 17 6.14 -0.50 -26.43
CA LYS A 17 6.12 -0.88 -25.01
C LYS A 17 4.67 -1.01 -24.52
N GLU A 18 4.27 -2.23 -24.20
CA GLU A 18 2.99 -2.52 -23.53
C GLU A 18 3.12 -2.22 -22.03
N ALA A 19 2.55 -1.11 -21.59
CA ALA A 19 2.63 -0.66 -20.20
C ALA A 19 1.46 -1.13 -19.34
N VAL A 20 0.32 -1.45 -19.96
CA VAL A 20 -0.89 -2.00 -19.31
C VAL A 20 -1.47 -3.06 -20.26
N LYS A 21 -1.77 -4.25 -19.72
CA LYS A 21 -2.13 -5.44 -20.49
C LYS A 21 -3.43 -6.05 -19.94
N GLU A 22 -4.56 -5.75 -20.58
CA GLU A 22 -5.87 -6.36 -20.32
C GLU A 22 -6.28 -6.36 -18.84
N ILE A 23 -6.11 -5.21 -18.16
CA ILE A 23 -6.48 -5.09 -16.76
C ILE A 23 -8.00 -4.92 -16.63
N SER A 24 -8.63 -5.84 -15.86
CA SER A 24 -10.03 -5.76 -15.48
C SER A 24 -10.14 -5.75 -13.95
N LEU A 25 -10.74 -4.68 -13.40
CA LEU A 25 -11.03 -4.52 -11.97
C LEU A 25 -12.09 -3.45 -11.75
N SER A 26 -12.71 -3.46 -10.57
CA SER A 26 -13.65 -2.42 -10.15
C SER A 26 -13.43 -2.04 -8.69
N LEU A 27 -13.71 -0.79 -8.35
CA LEU A 27 -13.65 -0.26 -6.99
C LEU A 27 -15.04 0.17 -6.54
N GLU A 28 -15.35 -0.12 -5.28
CA GLU A 28 -16.57 0.34 -4.63
C GLU A 28 -16.38 1.70 -3.96
N GLN A 29 -17.48 2.40 -3.75
CA GLN A 29 -17.48 3.71 -3.09
C GLN A 29 -16.94 3.61 -1.65
N GLY A 30 -16.02 4.51 -1.29
CA GLY A 30 -15.40 4.54 0.03
C GLY A 30 -14.33 3.46 0.26
N GLU A 31 -13.90 2.78 -0.80
CA GLU A 31 -12.84 1.79 -0.75
C GLU A 31 -11.46 2.45 -0.81
N VAL A 32 -10.51 1.96 -0.02
CA VAL A 32 -9.08 2.29 -0.18
C VAL A 32 -8.42 1.10 -0.87
N PHE A 33 -8.18 1.25 -2.17
CA PHE A 33 -7.61 0.20 -3.01
C PHE A 33 -6.13 0.45 -3.26
N GLY A 34 -5.29 -0.51 -2.87
CA GLY A 34 -3.85 -0.48 -3.13
C GLY A 34 -3.49 -1.13 -4.46
N PHE A 35 -2.99 -0.37 -5.43
CA PHE A 35 -2.47 -0.87 -6.70
C PHE A 35 -0.95 -0.98 -6.62
N LEU A 36 -0.45 -2.19 -6.39
CA LEU A 36 0.85 -2.48 -5.82
C LEU A 36 1.75 -3.21 -6.82
N GLY A 37 2.99 -2.78 -6.93
CA GLY A 37 3.98 -3.43 -7.79
C GLY A 37 5.27 -2.62 -7.91
N PRO A 38 6.31 -3.16 -8.55
CA PRO A 38 7.59 -2.49 -8.69
C PRO A 38 7.50 -1.25 -9.60
N ASN A 39 8.59 -0.48 -9.63
CA ASN A 39 8.71 0.62 -10.57
C ASN A 39 8.68 0.10 -12.02
N GLY A 40 7.92 0.80 -12.88
CA GLY A 40 7.73 0.37 -14.27
C GLY A 40 6.64 -0.70 -14.48
N ALA A 41 5.98 -1.22 -13.45
CA ALA A 41 4.91 -2.22 -13.57
C ALA A 41 3.63 -1.72 -14.27
N GLY A 42 3.49 -0.40 -14.52
CA GLY A 42 2.32 0.16 -15.19
C GLY A 42 1.40 1.02 -14.31
N LYS A 43 1.70 1.17 -13.02
CA LYS A 43 0.86 1.91 -12.04
C LYS A 43 0.54 3.34 -12.49
N THR A 44 1.55 4.16 -12.72
CA THR A 44 1.38 5.55 -13.16
C THR A 44 0.69 5.65 -14.53
N THR A 45 0.92 4.69 -15.44
CA THR A 45 0.21 4.63 -16.73
C THR A 45 -1.28 4.38 -16.51
N THR A 46 -1.64 3.46 -15.60
CA THR A 46 -3.04 3.18 -15.25
C THR A 46 -3.72 4.42 -14.66
N VAL A 47 -3.07 5.14 -13.75
CA VAL A 47 -3.59 6.42 -13.21
C VAL A 47 -3.82 7.45 -14.32
N LYS A 48 -2.87 7.59 -15.27
CA LYS A 48 -3.02 8.52 -16.41
C LYS A 48 -4.18 8.15 -17.32
N LEU A 49 -4.46 6.87 -17.52
CA LEU A 49 -5.64 6.39 -18.26
C LEU A 49 -6.93 6.75 -17.53
N LEU A 50 -7.00 6.49 -16.22
CA LEU A 50 -8.16 6.79 -15.37
C LEU A 50 -8.46 8.29 -15.24
N ASN A 51 -7.45 9.14 -15.44
CA ASN A 51 -7.62 10.59 -15.42
C ASN A 51 -7.74 11.22 -16.81
N GLY A 52 -7.84 10.43 -17.90
CA GLY A 52 -7.98 10.98 -19.25
C GLY A 52 -6.74 11.68 -19.80
N MET A 53 -5.60 11.61 -19.11
CA MET A 53 -4.31 12.12 -19.61
C MET A 53 -3.75 11.27 -20.75
N LEU A 54 -4.21 10.02 -20.86
CA LEU A 54 -3.88 9.08 -21.92
C LEU A 54 -5.15 8.38 -22.38
N ALA A 55 -5.29 8.17 -23.68
CA ALA A 55 -6.30 7.27 -24.22
C ALA A 55 -5.79 5.80 -24.18
N PRO A 56 -6.64 4.83 -23.86
CA PRO A 56 -6.31 3.41 -23.95
C PRO A 56 -6.03 2.99 -25.40
N THR A 57 -5.23 1.95 -25.60
CA THR A 57 -5.03 1.31 -26.90
C THR A 57 -6.19 0.36 -27.20
N SER A 58 -6.68 -0.35 -26.18
CA SER A 58 -7.88 -1.18 -26.21
C SER A 58 -8.51 -1.29 -24.84
N GLY A 59 -9.71 -1.86 -24.77
CA GLY A 59 -10.51 -1.89 -23.55
C GLY A 59 -11.14 -0.53 -23.22
N LYS A 60 -11.71 -0.42 -22.04
CA LYS A 60 -12.36 0.81 -21.56
C LYS A 60 -12.23 0.95 -20.04
N CYS A 61 -12.39 2.18 -19.58
CA CYS A 61 -12.51 2.47 -18.16
C CYS A 61 -13.56 3.55 -17.92
N SER A 62 -14.08 3.60 -16.70
CA SER A 62 -14.96 4.68 -16.26
C SER A 62 -14.63 5.10 -14.84
N VAL A 63 -14.80 6.38 -14.55
CA VAL A 63 -14.65 7.00 -13.24
C VAL A 63 -15.92 7.76 -12.93
N MET A 64 -16.60 7.40 -11.84
CA MET A 64 -17.91 7.94 -11.46
C MET A 64 -18.93 7.93 -12.62
N GLY A 65 -18.87 6.89 -13.45
CA GLY A 65 -19.75 6.70 -14.61
C GLY A 65 -19.32 7.42 -15.89
N SER A 66 -18.29 8.27 -15.87
CA SER A 66 -17.77 8.98 -17.04
C SER A 66 -16.58 8.25 -17.66
N ASP A 67 -16.47 8.28 -18.98
CA ASP A 67 -15.32 7.76 -19.75
C ASP A 67 -14.19 8.81 -19.75
N PRO A 68 -13.04 8.54 -19.10
CA PRO A 68 -11.95 9.51 -19.03
C PRO A 68 -11.37 9.94 -20.38
N ALA A 69 -11.41 9.08 -21.38
CA ALA A 69 -10.88 9.38 -22.71
C ALA A 69 -11.81 10.30 -23.53
N ARG A 70 -13.11 10.29 -23.22
CA ARG A 70 -14.12 11.07 -23.94
C ARG A 70 -14.58 12.30 -23.17
N GLU A 71 -14.63 12.20 -21.84
CA GLU A 71 -15.17 13.22 -20.94
C GLU A 71 -14.18 13.57 -19.81
N PRO A 72 -12.90 13.90 -20.13
CA PRO A 72 -11.87 14.14 -19.10
C PRO A 72 -12.26 15.26 -18.14
N GLU A 73 -12.94 16.30 -18.59
CA GLU A 73 -13.39 17.42 -17.74
C GLU A 73 -14.37 16.96 -16.65
N LYS A 74 -15.29 16.04 -16.98
CA LYS A 74 -16.22 15.48 -15.99
C LYS A 74 -15.48 14.63 -14.97
N VAL A 75 -14.48 13.85 -15.41
CA VAL A 75 -13.65 13.06 -14.51
C VAL A 75 -12.82 13.97 -13.60
N HIS A 76 -12.18 15.01 -14.14
CA HIS A 76 -11.41 15.97 -13.34
C HIS A 76 -12.27 16.71 -12.29
N ALA A 77 -13.53 17.00 -12.60
CA ALA A 77 -14.43 17.66 -11.64
C ALA A 77 -14.75 16.80 -10.41
N VAL A 78 -14.67 15.46 -10.53
CA VAL A 78 -15.02 14.51 -9.47
C VAL A 78 -13.81 13.73 -8.93
N SER A 79 -12.62 13.95 -9.48
CA SER A 79 -11.41 13.25 -9.06
C SER A 79 -10.29 14.20 -8.64
N GLY A 80 -9.59 13.83 -7.57
CA GLY A 80 -8.34 14.45 -7.15
C GLY A 80 -7.15 13.59 -7.54
N VAL A 81 -6.02 14.22 -7.91
CA VAL A 81 -4.82 13.51 -8.33
C VAL A 81 -3.59 14.03 -7.63
N LEU A 82 -2.90 13.13 -6.95
CA LEU A 82 -1.54 13.34 -6.45
C LEU A 82 -0.59 12.52 -7.31
N THR A 83 0.26 13.18 -8.08
CA THR A 83 1.34 12.54 -8.84
C THR A 83 2.68 12.78 -8.15
N GLU A 84 3.66 11.90 -8.36
CA GLU A 84 5.01 11.99 -7.79
C GLU A 84 5.68 13.36 -8.02
N HIS A 85 5.35 14.03 -9.13
CA HIS A 85 5.93 15.32 -9.52
C HIS A 85 4.87 16.42 -9.66
N ALA A 86 3.99 16.53 -8.66
CA ALA A 86 2.96 17.57 -8.67
C ALA A 86 3.59 18.96 -8.58
N ARG A 87 3.68 19.65 -9.73
CA ARG A 87 4.19 21.04 -9.77
C ARG A 87 3.11 22.00 -9.28
N MET A 88 3.54 22.90 -8.43
CA MET A 88 2.79 24.06 -7.95
C MET A 88 3.65 25.31 -8.15
N TYR A 89 3.12 26.47 -7.85
CA TYR A 89 3.78 27.76 -8.11
C TYR A 89 4.71 28.13 -6.95
N ASP A 90 6.02 28.08 -7.19
CA ASP A 90 7.05 28.31 -6.17
C ASP A 90 7.03 29.74 -5.60
N ASP A 91 6.62 30.73 -6.42
CA ASP A 91 6.54 32.15 -6.01
C ASP A 91 5.26 32.47 -5.21
N MET A 92 4.29 31.58 -5.18
CA MET A 92 3.08 31.70 -4.36
C MET A 92 3.30 31.09 -2.99
N THR A 93 2.53 31.57 -2.00
CA THR A 93 2.47 30.92 -0.68
C THR A 93 1.67 29.61 -0.75
N GLY A 94 1.77 28.76 0.28
CA GLY A 94 0.96 27.56 0.38
C GLY A 94 -0.55 27.86 0.28
N LEU A 95 -1.01 28.88 1.00
CA LEU A 95 -2.39 29.35 0.97
C LEU A 95 -2.78 29.85 -0.43
N GLN A 96 -1.97 30.68 -1.07
CA GLN A 96 -2.24 31.21 -2.41
C GLN A 96 -2.34 30.10 -3.45
N ASN A 97 -1.45 29.09 -3.39
CA ASN A 97 -1.55 27.93 -4.27
C ASN A 97 -2.91 27.23 -4.13
N LEU A 98 -3.35 26.93 -2.91
CA LEU A 98 -4.60 26.23 -2.69
C LEU A 98 -5.82 27.04 -3.11
N VAL A 99 -5.85 28.35 -2.83
CA VAL A 99 -6.93 29.25 -3.27
C VAL A 99 -6.98 29.35 -4.79
N PHE A 100 -5.83 29.42 -5.46
CA PHE A 100 -5.75 29.41 -6.92
C PHE A 100 -6.34 28.13 -7.51
N TYR A 101 -5.97 26.95 -6.96
CA TYR A 101 -6.55 25.67 -7.43
C TYR A 101 -8.04 25.58 -7.11
N ALA A 102 -8.51 26.08 -5.96
CA ALA A 102 -9.93 26.16 -5.65
C ALA A 102 -10.70 26.98 -6.71
N ALA A 103 -10.14 28.11 -7.15
CA ALA A 103 -10.73 28.93 -8.19
C ALA A 103 -10.83 28.23 -9.55
N ILE A 104 -9.87 27.36 -9.92
CA ILE A 104 -9.93 26.53 -11.14
C ILE A 104 -11.17 25.62 -11.13
N PHE A 105 -11.54 25.11 -9.95
CA PHE A 105 -12.75 24.29 -9.75
C PHE A 105 -14.03 25.14 -9.54
N GLY A 106 -13.97 26.45 -9.78
CA GLY A 106 -15.12 27.35 -9.65
C GLY A 106 -15.57 27.61 -8.21
N ILE A 107 -14.72 27.32 -7.22
CA ILE A 107 -15.02 27.56 -5.81
C ILE A 107 -14.82 29.06 -5.51
N PRO A 108 -15.81 29.76 -4.94
CA PRO A 108 -15.70 31.15 -4.58
C PRO A 108 -14.51 31.41 -3.64
N GLU A 109 -13.84 32.55 -3.76
CA GLU A 109 -12.60 32.87 -3.05
C GLU A 109 -12.70 32.68 -1.53
N GLN A 110 -13.77 33.18 -0.91
CA GLN A 110 -13.99 33.02 0.54
C GLN A 110 -14.08 31.55 0.98
N GLU A 111 -14.81 30.76 0.23
CA GLU A 111 -14.94 29.33 0.50
C GLU A 111 -13.62 28.60 0.21
N GLY A 112 -12.96 28.91 -0.91
CA GLY A 112 -11.63 28.41 -1.24
C GLY A 112 -10.60 28.67 -0.16
N LYS A 113 -10.57 29.89 0.38
CA LYS A 113 -9.71 30.28 1.49
C LYS A 113 -10.01 29.50 2.78
N LYS A 114 -11.30 29.31 3.09
CA LYS A 114 -11.74 28.53 4.25
C LYS A 114 -11.29 27.07 4.13
N ARG A 115 -11.52 26.43 2.98
CA ARG A 115 -11.07 25.05 2.71
C ARG A 115 -9.55 24.93 2.74
N ALA A 116 -8.84 25.86 2.11
CA ALA A 116 -7.39 25.87 2.09
C ALA A 116 -6.80 25.91 3.52
N LEU A 117 -7.29 26.80 4.38
CA LEU A 117 -6.85 26.89 5.77
C LEU A 117 -7.15 25.60 6.56
N SER A 118 -8.32 24.99 6.35
CA SER A 118 -8.69 23.72 6.97
C SER A 118 -7.73 22.58 6.55
N PHE A 119 -7.40 22.47 5.26
CA PHE A 119 -6.45 21.44 4.80
C PHE A 119 -5.01 21.72 5.25
N LEU A 120 -4.58 22.97 5.26
CA LEU A 120 -3.28 23.34 5.81
C LEU A 120 -3.14 22.97 7.29
N GLU A 121 -4.21 23.15 8.08
CA GLU A 121 -4.24 22.73 9.48
C GLU A 121 -4.22 21.21 9.63
N LYS A 122 -5.10 20.48 8.91
CA LYS A 122 -5.16 19.01 8.92
C LYS A 122 -3.84 18.34 8.50
N LEU A 123 -3.06 19.00 7.66
CA LEU A 123 -1.79 18.52 7.12
C LEU A 123 -0.56 19.17 7.76
N GLU A 124 -0.73 19.84 8.90
CA GLU A 124 0.35 20.43 9.70
C GLU A 124 1.21 21.45 8.92
N LEU A 125 0.55 22.23 8.08
CA LEU A 125 1.16 23.29 7.28
C LEU A 125 0.66 24.70 7.67
N LYS A 126 -0.09 24.81 8.77
CA LYS A 126 -0.72 26.07 9.23
C LYS A 126 0.30 27.18 9.41
N ASP A 127 1.40 26.90 10.10
CA ASP A 127 2.46 27.87 10.39
C ASP A 127 3.24 28.29 9.14
N ALA A 128 3.26 27.43 8.13
CA ALA A 128 3.89 27.70 6.84
C ALA A 128 2.91 28.25 5.78
N ALA A 129 1.64 28.44 6.11
CA ALA A 129 0.59 28.83 5.15
C ALA A 129 0.95 30.08 4.32
N HIS A 130 1.65 31.02 4.94
CA HIS A 130 2.05 32.31 4.33
C HIS A 130 3.51 32.34 3.83
N GLN A 131 4.24 31.23 3.95
CA GLN A 131 5.59 31.10 3.38
C GLN A 131 5.47 30.74 1.90
N ARG A 132 6.42 31.25 1.08
CA ARG A 132 6.50 30.87 -0.34
C ARG A 132 6.82 29.38 -0.47
N LEU A 133 6.22 28.75 -1.46
CA LEU A 133 6.42 27.32 -1.72
C LEU A 133 7.89 26.99 -2.01
N ALA A 134 8.66 27.91 -2.57
CA ALA A 134 10.11 27.77 -2.74
C ALA A 134 10.85 27.41 -1.44
N ALA A 135 10.34 27.84 -0.27
CA ALA A 135 10.92 27.56 1.04
C ALA A 135 10.42 26.25 1.68
N TYR A 136 9.48 25.54 1.06
CA TYR A 136 8.94 24.29 1.60
C TYR A 136 9.94 23.14 1.42
N SER A 137 10.05 22.30 2.45
CA SER A 137 10.73 21.00 2.34
C SER A 137 9.99 20.06 1.39
N THR A 138 10.64 18.98 0.96
CA THR A 138 10.00 17.94 0.13
C THR A 138 8.73 17.39 0.77
N GLY A 139 8.76 17.08 2.07
CA GLY A 139 7.59 16.59 2.80
C GLY A 139 6.46 17.63 2.91
N MET A 140 6.79 18.91 3.11
CA MET A 140 5.79 19.99 3.11
C MET A 140 5.14 20.15 1.73
N ARG A 141 5.92 20.06 0.65
CA ARG A 141 5.42 20.09 -0.73
C ARG A 141 4.49 18.92 -1.01
N GLN A 142 4.84 17.72 -0.53
CA GLN A 142 4.01 16.51 -0.69
C GLN A 142 2.65 16.67 0.01
N ARG A 143 2.67 17.15 1.27
CA ARG A 143 1.44 17.41 2.03
C ARG A 143 0.57 18.51 1.39
N LEU A 144 1.18 19.58 0.88
CA LEU A 144 0.45 20.63 0.15
C LEU A 144 -0.15 20.09 -1.17
N SER A 145 0.56 19.20 -1.87
CA SER A 145 0.06 18.54 -3.08
C SER A 145 -1.17 17.68 -2.80
N LEU A 146 -1.19 17.01 -1.65
CA LEU A 146 -2.38 16.28 -1.20
C LEU A 146 -3.54 17.24 -0.89
N ALA A 147 -3.29 18.35 -0.18
CA ALA A 147 -4.29 19.39 0.06
C ALA A 147 -4.89 19.92 -1.25
N ARG A 148 -4.05 20.15 -2.26
CA ARG A 148 -4.47 20.57 -3.59
C ARG A 148 -5.39 19.53 -4.25
N ALA A 149 -5.05 18.25 -4.18
CA ALA A 149 -5.87 17.17 -4.74
C ALA A 149 -7.25 17.06 -4.06
N LEU A 150 -7.37 17.52 -2.82
CA LEU A 150 -8.57 17.44 -1.99
C LEU A 150 -9.43 18.72 -2.00
N ILE A 151 -8.94 19.86 -2.54
CA ILE A 151 -9.54 21.19 -2.34
C ILE A 151 -10.99 21.31 -2.83
N HIS A 152 -11.37 20.51 -3.83
CA HIS A 152 -12.70 20.49 -4.43
C HIS A 152 -13.59 19.35 -3.92
N HIS A 153 -13.17 18.61 -2.86
CA HIS A 153 -13.86 17.46 -2.28
C HIS A 153 -14.19 16.37 -3.33
N PRO A 154 -13.18 15.73 -3.92
CA PRO A 154 -13.38 14.73 -4.96
C PRO A 154 -14.06 13.47 -4.43
N GLY A 155 -14.91 12.83 -5.25
CA GLY A 155 -15.47 11.51 -4.95
C GLY A 155 -14.48 10.35 -5.15
N VAL A 156 -13.44 10.57 -5.98
CA VAL A 156 -12.35 9.61 -6.21
C VAL A 156 -11.00 10.31 -6.07
N LEU A 157 -10.05 9.68 -5.39
CA LEU A 157 -8.71 10.19 -5.16
C LEU A 157 -7.67 9.21 -5.71
N PHE A 158 -6.87 9.66 -6.67
CA PHE A 158 -5.75 8.92 -7.23
C PHE A 158 -4.45 9.40 -6.59
N LEU A 159 -3.77 8.50 -5.89
CA LEU A 159 -2.54 8.80 -5.16
C LEU A 159 -1.38 7.98 -5.71
N ASP A 160 -0.33 8.63 -6.20
CA ASP A 160 0.91 7.98 -6.63
C ASP A 160 2.01 8.29 -5.60
N GLU A 161 2.43 7.29 -4.82
CA GLU A 161 3.41 7.36 -3.74
C GLU A 161 3.14 8.50 -2.73
N PRO A 162 1.96 8.54 -2.07
CA PRO A 162 1.53 9.72 -1.28
C PRO A 162 2.41 10.03 -0.06
N THR A 163 3.15 9.06 0.45
CA THR A 163 4.03 9.22 1.62
C THR A 163 5.51 9.29 1.28
N SER A 164 5.84 9.31 0.00
CA SER A 164 7.24 9.43 -0.43
C SER A 164 7.88 10.72 0.09
N GLY A 165 9.06 10.60 0.73
CA GLY A 165 9.79 11.74 1.29
C GLY A 165 9.21 12.34 2.57
N LEU A 166 8.22 11.69 3.20
CA LEU A 166 7.71 12.06 4.51
C LEU A 166 8.48 11.33 5.62
N ASP A 167 8.60 11.98 6.76
CA ASP A 167 8.97 11.31 8.01
C ASP A 167 7.84 10.39 8.52
N PRO A 168 8.12 9.45 9.43
CA PRO A 168 7.14 8.46 9.87
C PRO A 168 5.87 9.07 10.49
N GLU A 169 5.98 10.18 11.23
CA GLU A 169 4.84 10.83 11.86
C GLU A 169 3.95 11.51 10.82
N SER A 170 4.54 12.28 9.92
CA SER A 170 3.83 12.90 8.79
C SER A 170 3.15 11.85 7.89
N ALA A 171 3.81 10.71 7.63
CA ALA A 171 3.24 9.62 6.86
C ALA A 171 1.99 9.02 7.55
N GLN A 172 2.04 8.81 8.88
CA GLN A 172 0.89 8.34 9.65
C GLN A 172 -0.29 9.33 9.61
N ASN A 173 -0.02 10.63 9.67
CA ASN A 173 -1.05 11.66 9.60
C ASN A 173 -1.74 11.69 8.24
N VAL A 174 -0.96 11.54 7.15
CA VAL A 174 -1.51 11.35 5.79
C VAL A 174 -2.37 10.10 5.71
N ASN A 175 -1.94 8.97 6.29
CA ASN A 175 -2.69 7.72 6.30
C ASN A 175 -4.04 7.87 7.02
N ARG A 176 -4.04 8.48 8.21
CA ARG A 176 -5.28 8.74 8.97
C ARG A 176 -6.24 9.63 8.18
N LEU A 177 -5.71 10.64 7.47
CA LEU A 177 -6.54 11.49 6.62
C LEU A 177 -7.17 10.69 5.47
N ILE A 178 -6.39 9.85 4.78
CA ILE A 178 -6.90 8.99 3.69
C ILE A 178 -8.00 8.05 4.20
N GLN A 179 -7.77 7.37 5.32
CA GLN A 179 -8.76 6.48 5.94
C GLN A 179 -10.03 7.22 6.31
N LYS A 180 -9.90 8.39 6.95
CA LYS A 180 -11.04 9.22 7.33
C LYS A 180 -11.86 9.70 6.13
N LEU A 181 -11.23 10.11 5.04
CA LEU A 181 -11.91 10.49 3.80
C LEU A 181 -12.71 9.30 3.21
N ALA A 182 -12.15 8.10 3.24
CA ALA A 182 -12.83 6.91 2.76
C ALA A 182 -14.01 6.50 3.66
N GLU A 183 -13.83 6.52 4.97
CA GLU A 183 -14.82 6.06 5.93
C GLU A 183 -15.97 7.05 6.13
N GLU A 184 -15.65 8.35 6.34
CA GLU A 184 -16.63 9.39 6.67
C GLU A 184 -17.20 10.07 5.42
N GLU A 185 -16.36 10.45 4.46
CA GLU A 185 -16.76 11.21 3.26
C GLU A 185 -17.09 10.28 2.07
N LYS A 186 -16.87 8.95 2.23
CA LYS A 186 -17.09 7.95 1.18
C LYS A 186 -16.27 8.21 -0.10
N THR A 187 -15.14 8.91 0.05
CA THR A 187 -14.17 9.09 -1.04
C THR A 187 -13.53 7.75 -1.38
N THR A 188 -13.57 7.35 -2.65
CA THR A 188 -12.87 6.16 -3.12
C THR A 188 -11.40 6.51 -3.38
N VAL A 189 -10.48 5.72 -2.88
CA VAL A 189 -9.04 5.96 -3.00
C VAL A 189 -8.37 4.87 -3.83
N PHE A 190 -7.71 5.26 -4.93
CA PHE A 190 -6.85 4.41 -5.73
C PHE A 190 -5.40 4.79 -5.45
N LEU A 191 -4.72 3.98 -4.66
CA LEU A 191 -3.38 4.25 -4.15
C LEU A 191 -2.35 3.39 -4.88
N CYS A 192 -1.42 4.03 -5.57
CA CYS A 192 -0.27 3.38 -6.19
C CYS A 192 0.96 3.48 -5.27
N THR A 193 1.57 2.34 -4.97
CA THR A 193 2.84 2.30 -4.26
C THR A 193 3.61 1.00 -4.54
N HIS A 194 4.91 1.04 -4.34
CA HIS A 194 5.76 -0.15 -4.33
C HIS A 194 6.01 -0.66 -2.89
N GLN A 195 5.59 0.10 -1.87
CA GLN A 195 5.76 -0.21 -0.46
C GLN A 195 4.62 -1.10 0.05
N LEU A 196 4.75 -2.41 -0.09
CA LEU A 196 3.70 -3.39 0.22
C LEU A 196 3.28 -3.37 1.70
N ARG A 197 4.23 -3.17 2.62
CA ARG A 197 3.93 -3.06 4.06
C ARG A 197 3.08 -1.85 4.38
N TYR A 198 3.44 -0.70 3.81
CA TYR A 198 2.67 0.53 3.94
C TYR A 198 1.23 0.38 3.45
N ALA A 199 1.05 -0.21 2.25
CA ALA A 199 -0.28 -0.44 1.71
C ALA A 199 -1.13 -1.35 2.61
N GLN A 200 -0.52 -2.33 3.28
CA GLN A 200 -1.22 -3.26 4.18
C GLN A 200 -1.84 -2.56 5.40
N GLU A 201 -1.32 -1.40 5.81
CA GLU A 201 -1.82 -0.64 6.95
C GLU A 201 -3.08 0.19 6.62
N ILE A 202 -3.24 0.62 5.37
CA ILE A 202 -4.29 1.58 5.00
C ILE A 202 -5.27 1.09 3.96
N CYS A 203 -4.91 0.11 3.13
CA CYS A 203 -5.80 -0.38 2.08
C CYS A 203 -6.70 -1.50 2.58
N THR A 204 -7.94 -1.51 2.07
CA THR A 204 -8.94 -2.54 2.36
C THR A 204 -8.91 -3.67 1.34
N ARG A 205 -8.50 -3.38 0.11
CA ARG A 205 -8.35 -4.31 -1.02
C ARG A 205 -7.11 -3.96 -1.84
N TYR A 206 -6.59 -4.94 -2.57
CA TYR A 206 -5.30 -4.82 -3.25
C TYR A 206 -5.39 -5.38 -4.67
N GLY A 207 -4.64 -4.77 -5.59
CA GLY A 207 -4.33 -5.28 -6.90
C GLY A 207 -2.81 -5.37 -7.04
N LEU A 208 -2.29 -6.58 -7.22
CA LEU A 208 -0.86 -6.80 -7.45
C LEU A 208 -0.58 -6.77 -8.94
N ILE A 209 0.29 -5.85 -9.37
CA ILE A 209 0.65 -5.68 -10.79
C ILE A 209 2.13 -5.93 -11.00
N ASP A 210 2.46 -6.64 -12.08
CA ASP A 210 3.83 -6.78 -12.57
C ASP A 210 3.84 -6.79 -14.11
N GLU A 211 4.81 -6.16 -14.73
CA GLU A 211 5.00 -6.07 -16.18
C GLU A 211 3.72 -5.72 -16.98
N GLY A 212 2.90 -4.84 -16.43
CA GLY A 212 1.65 -4.37 -17.02
C GLY A 212 0.45 -5.31 -16.83
N ARG A 213 0.59 -6.44 -16.15
CA ARG A 213 -0.47 -7.42 -15.90
C ARG A 213 -0.92 -7.40 -14.45
N LEU A 214 -2.23 -7.49 -14.24
CA LEU A 214 -2.80 -7.72 -12.91
C LEU A 214 -2.62 -9.19 -12.55
N LEU A 215 -1.75 -9.47 -11.57
CA LEU A 215 -1.48 -10.83 -11.11
C LEU A 215 -2.62 -11.39 -10.26
N ALA A 216 -3.11 -10.57 -9.34
CA ALA A 216 -4.23 -10.90 -8.48
C ALA A 216 -4.87 -9.62 -7.92
N ALA A 217 -6.17 -9.68 -7.63
CA ALA A 217 -6.87 -8.64 -6.89
C ALA A 217 -7.79 -9.28 -5.84
N GLY A 218 -7.97 -8.57 -4.70
CA GLY A 218 -8.81 -9.03 -3.61
C GLY A 218 -8.41 -8.42 -2.27
N THR A 219 -9.11 -8.79 -1.21
CA THR A 219 -8.72 -8.55 0.18
C THR A 219 -7.44 -9.33 0.51
N LEU A 220 -6.78 -9.01 1.61
CA LEU A 220 -5.59 -9.75 2.05
C LEU A 220 -5.89 -11.25 2.27
N GLY A 221 -7.10 -11.58 2.75
CA GLY A 221 -7.56 -12.97 2.90
C GLY A 221 -7.64 -13.71 1.56
N GLU A 222 -8.35 -13.13 0.59
CA GLU A 222 -8.48 -13.70 -0.76
C GLU A 222 -7.14 -13.84 -1.49
N LEU A 223 -6.24 -12.89 -1.31
CA LEU A 223 -4.89 -12.96 -1.88
C LEU A 223 -4.05 -14.08 -1.25
N ARG A 224 -4.20 -14.32 0.07
CA ARG A 224 -3.56 -15.44 0.76
C ARG A 224 -4.05 -16.78 0.23
N GLU A 225 -5.35 -16.93 0.02
CA GLU A 225 -5.93 -18.13 -0.57
C GLU A 225 -5.39 -18.41 -1.97
N LYS A 226 -5.29 -17.36 -2.81
CA LYS A 226 -4.72 -17.45 -4.17
C LYS A 226 -3.24 -17.82 -4.19
N ALA A 227 -2.47 -17.34 -3.22
CA ALA A 227 -1.05 -17.66 -3.10
C ALA A 227 -0.78 -19.09 -2.63
N GLY A 228 -1.82 -19.81 -2.21
CA GLY A 228 -1.77 -21.19 -1.78
C GLY A 228 -1.81 -21.37 -0.25
N PRO A 229 -2.19 -22.57 0.22
CA PRO A 229 -2.28 -22.84 1.64
C PRO A 229 -0.91 -22.79 2.30
N GLY A 230 -0.77 -21.98 3.33
CA GLY A 230 0.46 -21.97 4.11
C GLY A 230 0.54 -20.82 5.10
N ALA A 231 0.20 -21.12 6.36
CA ALA A 231 0.77 -20.37 7.48
C ALA A 231 2.07 -21.08 7.91
N GLU A 232 3.04 -20.30 8.36
CA GLU A 232 4.24 -20.82 9.02
C GLU A 232 4.04 -20.71 10.53
N LEU A 233 4.08 -21.84 11.21
CA LEU A 233 4.12 -21.89 12.66
C LEU A 233 5.57 -21.73 13.09
N ARG A 234 5.88 -20.65 13.79
CA ARG A 234 7.17 -20.42 14.43
C ARG A 234 7.06 -20.75 15.90
N ILE A 235 7.83 -21.73 16.35
CA ILE A 235 7.89 -22.13 17.75
C ILE A 235 9.31 -21.92 18.26
N ARG A 236 9.45 -21.16 19.35
CA ARG A 236 10.69 -21.08 20.11
C ARG A 236 10.60 -22.07 21.26
N ALA A 237 11.45 -23.11 21.21
CA ALA A 237 11.43 -24.19 22.16
C ALA A 237 12.83 -24.67 22.53
N GLY A 238 13.02 -25.10 23.77
CA GLY A 238 14.20 -25.75 24.28
C GLY A 238 14.00 -27.24 24.48
N ASN A 239 15.07 -27.96 24.77
CA ASN A 239 15.07 -29.39 25.14
C ASN A 239 14.35 -30.31 24.13
N ILE A 240 14.45 -29.97 22.83
CA ILE A 240 13.81 -30.76 21.78
C ILE A 240 14.66 -31.97 21.46
N PRO A 241 14.12 -33.23 21.57
CA PRO A 241 14.85 -34.44 21.22
C PRO A 241 15.26 -34.46 19.74
N GLU A 242 16.47 -34.88 19.43
CA GLU A 242 16.92 -35.10 18.06
C GLU A 242 16.07 -36.16 17.37
N GLY A 243 15.65 -35.88 16.14
CA GLY A 243 14.85 -36.81 15.34
C GLY A 243 13.35 -36.83 15.66
N MET A 244 12.84 -35.91 16.46
CA MET A 244 11.41 -35.81 16.77
C MET A 244 10.58 -35.66 15.51
N LYS A 245 9.56 -36.50 15.33
CA LYS A 245 8.57 -36.41 14.25
C LYS A 245 7.34 -35.64 14.72
N LEU A 246 6.97 -34.60 13.99
CA LEU A 246 5.77 -33.81 14.25
C LEU A 246 4.57 -34.40 13.46
N PRO A 247 3.38 -34.47 14.09
CA PRO A 247 2.19 -34.96 13.40
C PRO A 247 1.70 -33.96 12.35
N GLY A 248 1.20 -34.46 11.21
CA GLY A 248 0.46 -33.66 10.22
C GLY A 248 1.28 -32.75 9.33
N ALA A 249 2.46 -32.40 9.69
CA ALA A 249 3.30 -31.50 8.90
C ALA A 249 3.65 -32.15 7.56
N ALA A 250 3.32 -31.51 6.48
CA ALA A 250 4.07 -31.70 5.25
C ALA A 250 5.55 -31.61 5.67
N ALA A 251 6.33 -32.68 5.40
CA ALA A 251 7.69 -32.91 5.90
C ALA A 251 8.62 -31.73 5.61
N GLY A 252 8.37 -30.64 6.28
CA GLY A 252 9.14 -29.39 6.25
C GLY A 252 10.32 -29.57 7.18
N ARG A 253 11.51 -29.57 6.62
CA ARG A 253 12.78 -29.59 7.31
C ARG A 253 12.70 -28.68 8.52
N ILE A 254 12.86 -29.26 9.71
CA ILE A 254 13.20 -28.53 10.93
C ILE A 254 14.50 -27.78 10.59
N ARG A 255 14.41 -26.51 10.23
CA ARG A 255 15.60 -25.68 10.10
C ARG A 255 15.98 -25.23 11.49
N GLN A 256 16.80 -26.01 12.15
CA GLN A 256 17.55 -25.56 13.30
C GLN A 256 18.56 -24.51 12.82
N LYS A 257 18.32 -23.26 13.10
CA LYS A 257 19.31 -22.21 12.95
C LYS A 257 19.82 -21.87 14.35
N GLU A 258 20.92 -22.50 14.76
CA GLU A 258 21.73 -21.98 15.85
C GLU A 258 22.19 -20.57 15.47
N ARG A 259 21.71 -19.55 16.14
CA ARG A 259 22.36 -18.26 16.13
C ARG A 259 23.60 -18.32 17.02
N LYS A 260 24.78 -18.47 16.42
CA LYS A 260 26.02 -17.99 17.03
C LYS A 260 25.95 -16.46 16.99
N TYR A 261 25.64 -15.83 18.11
CA TYR A 261 25.87 -14.41 18.28
C TYR A 261 27.38 -14.18 18.41
N GLY A 262 27.94 -13.42 17.45
CA GLY A 262 29.25 -12.84 17.53
C GLY A 262 29.29 -11.83 18.67
N LYS A 263 30.37 -11.89 19.48
CA LYS A 263 30.70 -10.83 20.43
C LYS A 263 30.92 -9.53 19.69
N GLU A 264 30.03 -8.57 19.85
CA GLU A 264 30.38 -7.16 19.67
C GLU A 264 30.37 -6.47 21.02
N THR A 265 31.48 -5.86 21.29
CA THR A 265 31.81 -5.11 22.49
C THR A 265 31.08 -3.78 22.54
N GLY A 266 30.44 -3.46 23.66
CA GLY A 266 30.25 -2.09 24.13
C GLY A 266 28.84 -1.60 24.29
N THR A 267 28.52 -1.35 25.53
CA THR A 267 27.44 -0.53 26.15
C THR A 267 26.16 -1.26 26.60
N GLY A 268 26.15 -1.54 27.84
CA GLY A 268 25.16 -1.75 28.90
C GLY A 268 23.65 -1.68 28.57
N ALA A 269 23.12 -2.70 27.91
CA ALA A 269 21.73 -3.11 28.07
C ALA A 269 21.78 -4.62 28.22
N SER A 270 21.22 -5.18 29.32
CA SER A 270 21.11 -6.61 29.54
C SER A 270 20.20 -7.22 28.47
N GLU A 271 20.78 -7.69 27.36
CA GLU A 271 20.07 -8.56 26.43
C GLU A 271 19.78 -9.87 27.17
N LEU A 272 18.49 -10.11 27.44
CA LEU A 272 18.04 -11.41 27.93
C LEU A 272 18.32 -12.44 26.82
N GLU A 273 19.35 -13.24 27.01
CA GLU A 273 19.58 -14.46 26.22
C GLU A 273 18.41 -15.40 26.48
N TYR A 274 17.50 -15.51 25.52
CA TYR A 274 16.44 -16.51 25.61
C TYR A 274 16.94 -17.84 25.07
N PRO A 275 16.99 -18.90 25.89
CA PRO A 275 17.37 -20.24 25.44
C PRO A 275 16.29 -20.78 24.48
N GLY A 276 16.69 -21.47 23.42
CA GLY A 276 15.77 -22.23 22.57
C GLY A 276 16.07 -22.18 21.08
N ASN A 277 15.78 -23.27 20.41
CA ASN A 277 15.82 -23.38 18.96
C ASN A 277 14.53 -22.84 18.36
N ILE A 278 14.60 -22.18 17.19
CA ILE A 278 13.42 -21.74 16.44
C ILE A 278 13.05 -22.84 15.45
N LEU A 279 11.88 -23.45 15.67
CA LEU A 279 11.25 -24.36 14.72
C LEU A 279 10.37 -23.56 13.77
N ARG A 280 10.45 -23.83 12.47
CA ARG A 280 9.57 -23.30 11.45
C ARG A 280 8.85 -24.45 10.77
N ILE A 281 7.54 -24.49 10.92
CA ILE A 281 6.67 -25.59 10.48
C ILE A 281 5.60 -25.02 9.58
N LYS A 282 5.50 -25.48 8.34
CA LYS A 282 4.37 -25.11 7.47
C LYS A 282 3.13 -25.88 7.94
N ILE A 283 2.04 -25.16 8.22
CA ILE A 283 0.75 -25.71 8.60
C ILE A 283 -0.29 -25.38 7.53
N ARG A 284 -1.26 -26.25 7.34
CA ARG A 284 -2.38 -26.04 6.41
C ARG A 284 -3.56 -25.34 7.06
N SER A 285 -3.78 -25.62 8.35
CA SER A 285 -4.80 -24.96 9.17
C SER A 285 -4.32 -24.77 10.61
N GLU A 286 -4.94 -23.87 11.33
CA GLU A 286 -4.64 -23.60 12.74
C GLU A 286 -5.04 -24.78 13.65
N GLU A 287 -5.92 -25.67 13.18
CA GLU A 287 -6.33 -26.88 13.90
C GLU A 287 -5.16 -27.88 14.11
N GLU A 288 -4.10 -27.77 13.31
CA GLU A 288 -2.89 -28.58 13.48
C GLU A 288 -2.05 -28.13 14.69
N ILE A 289 -2.15 -26.85 15.11
CA ILE A 289 -1.30 -26.26 16.15
C ILE A 289 -1.37 -27.00 17.49
N PRO A 290 -2.56 -27.30 18.05
CA PRO A 290 -2.64 -28.02 19.33
C PRO A 290 -1.96 -29.38 19.29
N GLY A 291 -2.03 -30.09 18.16
CA GLY A 291 -1.36 -31.39 17.99
C GLY A 291 0.14 -31.26 17.98
N ILE A 292 0.67 -30.25 17.27
CA ILE A 292 2.11 -29.95 17.21
C ILE A 292 2.64 -29.58 18.60
N VAL A 293 1.95 -28.67 19.30
CA VAL A 293 2.32 -28.22 20.65
C VAL A 293 2.34 -29.38 21.63
N LYS A 294 1.27 -30.21 21.64
CA LYS A 294 1.21 -31.42 22.50
C LYS A 294 2.35 -32.38 22.23
N SER A 295 2.73 -32.57 20.98
CA SER A 295 3.82 -33.48 20.61
C SER A 295 5.17 -32.98 21.11
N ILE A 296 5.44 -31.66 21.05
CA ILE A 296 6.68 -31.06 21.55
C ILE A 296 6.76 -31.21 23.07
N VAL A 297 5.68 -30.82 23.78
CA VAL A 297 5.64 -30.92 25.26
C VAL A 297 5.68 -32.39 25.70
N GLY A 298 4.98 -33.29 25.05
CA GLY A 298 4.95 -34.71 25.34
C GLY A 298 6.32 -35.43 25.12
N ALA A 299 7.17 -34.84 24.27
CA ALA A 299 8.54 -35.28 24.06
C ALA A 299 9.54 -34.67 25.05
N GLY A 300 9.09 -33.85 26.01
CA GLY A 300 9.95 -33.19 27.01
C GLY A 300 10.51 -31.84 26.55
N GLY A 301 10.01 -31.27 25.45
CA GLY A 301 10.40 -29.95 24.99
C GLY A 301 9.72 -28.83 25.77
N ASP A 302 10.45 -27.75 26.04
CA ASP A 302 9.98 -26.56 26.70
C ASP A 302 9.58 -25.51 25.64
N ILE A 303 8.32 -25.08 25.60
CA ILE A 303 7.82 -24.07 24.64
C ILE A 303 7.87 -22.70 25.31
N TYR A 304 8.56 -21.75 24.66
CA TYR A 304 8.67 -20.37 25.13
C TYR A 304 7.80 -19.41 24.33
N GLU A 305 7.53 -19.72 23.02
CA GLU A 305 6.75 -18.86 22.15
C GLU A 305 6.14 -19.69 21.01
N VAL A 306 4.90 -19.39 20.65
CA VAL A 306 4.21 -19.95 19.49
C VAL A 306 3.63 -18.80 18.69
N GLU A 307 4.10 -18.58 17.49
CA GLU A 307 3.68 -17.51 16.58
C GLU A 307 3.16 -18.10 15.27
N VAL A 308 1.97 -17.73 14.87
CA VAL A 308 1.44 -18.08 13.55
C VAL A 308 1.77 -16.95 12.58
N ARG A 309 2.65 -17.21 11.64
CA ARG A 309 3.01 -16.28 10.58
C ARG A 309 2.20 -16.55 9.32
N ARG A 310 1.27 -15.67 9.05
CA ARG A 310 0.52 -15.68 7.79
C ARG A 310 1.30 -14.90 6.74
N PRO A 311 1.25 -15.31 5.44
CA PRO A 311 1.91 -14.58 4.38
C PRO A 311 1.52 -13.10 4.37
N SER A 312 2.50 -12.22 4.33
CA SER A 312 2.32 -10.80 4.10
C SER A 312 2.02 -10.53 2.61
N LEU A 313 1.58 -9.31 2.26
CA LEU A 313 1.45 -8.92 0.86
C LEU A 313 2.75 -9.11 0.07
N GLU A 314 3.88 -8.88 0.71
CA GLU A 314 5.20 -9.09 0.13
C GLU A 314 5.48 -10.57 -0.18
N ASP A 315 5.15 -11.47 0.76
CA ASP A 315 5.26 -12.92 0.55
C ASP A 315 4.37 -13.40 -0.60
N ILE A 316 3.15 -12.89 -0.65
CA ILE A 316 2.18 -13.19 -1.72
C ILE A 316 2.71 -12.71 -3.07
N TYR A 317 3.21 -11.47 -3.15
CA TYR A 317 3.76 -10.90 -4.38
C TYR A 317 4.90 -11.76 -4.93
N PHE A 318 5.88 -12.14 -4.09
CA PHE A 318 6.99 -13.01 -4.51
C PHE A 318 6.53 -14.41 -4.91
N THR A 319 5.51 -14.95 -4.24
CA THR A 319 4.91 -16.24 -4.63
C THR A 319 4.28 -16.17 -6.01
N LEU A 320 3.52 -15.12 -6.30
CA LEU A 320 2.81 -14.96 -7.59
C LEU A 320 3.73 -14.64 -8.75
N THR A 321 4.83 -13.93 -8.49
CA THR A 321 5.81 -13.56 -9.54
C THR A 321 6.87 -14.64 -9.78
N GLY A 322 7.02 -15.60 -8.88
CA GLY A 322 8.14 -16.57 -8.91
C GLY A 322 9.52 -15.94 -8.68
N LYS A 323 9.57 -14.66 -8.29
CA LYS A 323 10.82 -13.95 -7.98
C LYS A 323 11.26 -14.31 -6.57
N GLU A 324 12.56 -14.53 -6.35
CA GLU A 324 13.09 -14.71 -4.99
C GLU A 324 13.13 -13.36 -4.25
N LYS A 325 12.89 -13.39 -2.93
CA LYS A 325 13.16 -12.22 -2.10
C LYS A 325 14.66 -11.93 -2.15
N GLU A 326 15.05 -10.79 -2.73
CA GLU A 326 16.41 -10.30 -2.57
C GLU A 326 16.67 -10.13 -1.06
N GLY A 327 17.55 -11.00 -0.56
CA GLY A 327 18.20 -10.98 0.75
C GLY A 327 17.51 -10.24 1.87
N GLY A 328 16.62 -10.89 2.60
CA GLY A 328 16.24 -10.46 3.94
C GLY A 328 17.42 -10.64 4.88
N LEU A 329 18.13 -9.57 5.16
CA LEU A 329 19.01 -9.43 6.33
C LEU A 329 18.16 -9.20 7.58
#